data_9be6a6504da41c0f83faa76fbbd468e3
#
_entry.id   9be6a6504da41c0f83faa76fbbd468e3
#
_cell.length_a   1.000
_cell.length_b   1.000
_cell.length_c   1.000
_cell.angle_alpha   90.00
_cell.angle_beta   90.00
_cell.angle_gamma   90.00
#
_symmetry.space_group_name_H-M   'P 1'
#
loop_
_entity.id
_entity.type
_entity.pdbx_description
1 polymer ?
#
loop_
_entity_poly.entity_id
_entity_poly.type
_entity_poly.pdbx_seq_one_letter_code
_entity_poly.pdbx_strand_id
1 'polypeptide(L)'
;MGFFDALSRGLERSREALNEVFYFGGEVDEDFWEDLEDTLVMGDMGAEVAIQVSDDLRDAAAKKNLKTAPQLRRALAEQLEGHFVPVERDPFSDTPSCVLFVGINGAGKTTTVGKIASAMAARGKNVVIGSADTFRAAAIEQLDVWGQRAGVPVIKRDRGSDPASVCYDVLDEADKRGSDLVLIDTAGRLHTSPELMRELAKGVNVTRKRAANMAAGPMPVSVVLVIDAATGQNGLNQALEFNEALGLDGIIMTKLDGTAKGGIAMAVAEKLKLPILRIGVGEQVDDLQEFNAKDFCRALVGESN
;
A
#
# COMPACT_ATOMS: atom_id res chain seq x y z
N MET A 1 15.85 0.29 -15.74
CA MET A 1 15.00 -0.89 -15.55
C MET A 1 13.58 -0.38 -15.43
N GLY A 2 12.63 -0.88 -16.21
CA GLY A 2 11.26 -0.36 -16.20
C GLY A 2 10.50 -0.78 -14.92
N PHE A 3 9.44 -0.04 -14.58
CA PHE A 3 8.54 -0.36 -13.47
C PHE A 3 8.03 -1.81 -13.55
N PHE A 4 7.57 -2.22 -14.74
CA PHE A 4 7.05 -3.57 -14.99
C PHE A 4 8.08 -4.67 -14.71
N ASP A 5 9.37 -4.44 -15.00
CA ASP A 5 10.43 -5.40 -14.73
C ASP A 5 10.66 -5.59 -13.22
N ALA A 6 10.59 -4.50 -12.45
CA ALA A 6 10.74 -4.55 -10.99
C ALA A 6 9.54 -5.27 -10.36
N LEU A 7 8.33 -4.95 -10.82
CA LEU A 7 7.08 -5.58 -10.39
C LEU A 7 7.05 -7.08 -10.74
N SER A 8 7.42 -7.44 -11.97
CA SER A 8 7.47 -8.83 -12.42
C SER A 8 8.45 -9.67 -11.61
N ARG A 9 9.57 -9.10 -11.18
CA ARG A 9 10.50 -9.79 -10.26
C ARG A 9 9.91 -9.90 -8.86
N GLY A 10 9.26 -8.85 -8.36
CA GLY A 10 8.61 -8.86 -7.05
C GLY A 10 7.49 -9.91 -6.95
N LEU A 11 6.79 -10.18 -8.04
CA LEU A 11 5.70 -11.15 -8.13
C LEU A 11 6.13 -12.51 -8.69
N GLU A 12 7.43 -12.77 -8.87
CA GLU A 12 7.94 -13.97 -9.54
C GLU A 12 7.39 -15.27 -8.93
N ARG A 13 7.42 -15.38 -7.60
CA ARG A 13 6.93 -16.58 -6.89
C ARG A 13 5.43 -16.81 -7.05
N SER A 14 4.64 -15.74 -6.99
CA SER A 14 3.18 -15.83 -7.21
C SER A 14 2.87 -16.19 -8.66
N ARG A 15 3.65 -15.65 -9.60
CA ARG A 15 3.53 -15.93 -11.02
C ARG A 15 3.92 -17.37 -11.36
N GLU A 16 4.97 -17.93 -10.74
CA GLU A 16 5.41 -19.31 -10.97
C GLU A 16 4.29 -20.29 -10.62
N ALA A 17 3.62 -20.13 -9.49
CA ALA A 17 2.49 -20.96 -9.11
C ALA A 17 1.35 -20.92 -10.16
N LEU A 18 0.97 -19.71 -10.62
CA LEU A 18 -0.02 -19.58 -11.70
C LEU A 18 0.48 -20.13 -13.03
N ASN A 19 1.78 -20.06 -13.33
CA ASN A 19 2.34 -20.65 -14.55
C ASN A 19 2.17 -22.16 -14.59
N GLU A 20 2.30 -22.85 -13.48
CA GLU A 20 2.09 -24.31 -13.39
C GLU A 20 0.64 -24.67 -13.75
N VAL A 21 -0.34 -23.95 -13.21
CA VAL A 21 -1.76 -24.14 -13.54
C VAL A 21 -2.02 -23.92 -15.03
N PHE A 22 -1.49 -22.84 -15.60
CA PHE A 22 -1.67 -22.54 -17.03
C PHE A 22 -0.79 -23.38 -17.97
N TYR A 23 0.07 -24.24 -17.46
CA TYR A 23 0.83 -25.21 -18.25
C TYR A 23 0.05 -26.52 -18.41
N PHE A 24 -1.13 -26.43 -18.97
CA PHE A 24 -1.95 -27.61 -19.28
C PHE A 24 -1.73 -28.01 -20.73
N GLY A 25 -1.55 -29.30 -20.95
CA GLY A 25 -1.26 -29.87 -22.28
C GLY A 25 -2.49 -30.22 -23.12
N GLY A 26 -3.69 -29.74 -22.74
CA GLY A 26 -4.93 -30.20 -23.33
C GLY A 26 -6.09 -29.22 -23.26
N GLU A 27 -7.30 -29.75 -23.18
CA GLU A 27 -8.52 -28.97 -23.00
C GLU A 27 -8.61 -28.45 -21.57
N VAL A 28 -9.26 -27.28 -21.39
CA VAL A 28 -9.60 -26.71 -20.10
C VAL A 28 -10.70 -27.56 -19.49
N ASP A 29 -10.34 -28.39 -18.53
CA ASP A 29 -11.20 -29.34 -17.83
C ASP A 29 -11.52 -28.89 -16.40
N GLU A 30 -12.17 -29.76 -15.64
CA GLU A 30 -12.53 -29.46 -14.25
C GLU A 30 -11.30 -29.35 -13.35
N ASP A 31 -10.27 -30.18 -13.56
CA ASP A 31 -9.04 -30.18 -12.77
C ASP A 31 -8.31 -28.84 -12.91
N PHE A 32 -8.32 -28.20 -14.11
CA PHE A 32 -7.77 -26.86 -14.31
C PHE A 32 -8.44 -25.81 -13.42
N TRP A 33 -9.77 -25.86 -13.27
CA TRP A 33 -10.50 -24.89 -12.45
C TRP A 33 -10.23 -25.07 -10.96
N GLU A 34 -10.18 -26.31 -10.49
CA GLU A 34 -9.82 -26.66 -9.10
C GLU A 34 -8.39 -26.21 -8.79
N ASP A 35 -7.42 -26.50 -9.64
CA ASP A 35 -6.03 -26.07 -9.49
C ASP A 35 -5.88 -24.55 -9.50
N LEU A 36 -6.68 -23.84 -10.32
CA LEU A 36 -6.69 -22.36 -10.35
C LEU A 36 -7.19 -21.81 -9.01
N GLU A 37 -8.31 -22.30 -8.51
CA GLU A 37 -8.88 -21.87 -7.23
C GLU A 37 -7.89 -22.10 -6.08
N ASP A 38 -7.34 -23.29 -5.98
CA ASP A 38 -6.36 -23.65 -4.97
C ASP A 38 -5.13 -22.73 -5.02
N THR A 39 -4.63 -22.46 -6.21
CA THR A 39 -3.47 -21.57 -6.42
C THR A 39 -3.78 -20.13 -6.00
N LEU A 40 -4.96 -19.61 -6.32
CA LEU A 40 -5.38 -18.26 -5.91
C LEU A 40 -5.55 -18.17 -4.38
N VAL A 41 -6.11 -19.21 -3.75
CA VAL A 41 -6.24 -19.30 -2.28
C VAL A 41 -4.85 -19.35 -1.61
N MET A 42 -3.95 -20.22 -2.12
CA MET A 42 -2.58 -20.32 -1.60
C MET A 42 -1.79 -19.02 -1.77
N GLY A 43 -2.12 -18.22 -2.77
CA GLY A 43 -1.60 -16.87 -2.99
C GLY A 43 -2.17 -15.80 -2.03
N ASP A 44 -2.93 -16.20 -1.00
CA ASP A 44 -3.60 -15.32 -0.02
C ASP A 44 -4.69 -14.39 -0.62
N MET A 45 -5.27 -14.75 -1.78
CA MET A 45 -6.40 -14.00 -2.36
C MET A 45 -7.67 -14.09 -1.48
N GLY A 46 -7.75 -15.14 -0.64
CA GLY A 46 -8.93 -15.46 0.15
C GLY A 46 -9.92 -16.33 -0.64
N ALA A 47 -10.50 -17.35 0.02
CA ALA A 47 -11.31 -18.37 -0.65
C ALA A 47 -12.54 -17.78 -1.37
N GLU A 48 -13.24 -16.84 -0.76
CA GLU A 48 -14.44 -16.21 -1.35
C GLU A 48 -14.10 -15.49 -2.67
N VAL A 49 -13.00 -14.71 -2.70
CA VAL A 49 -12.56 -13.98 -3.90
C VAL A 49 -12.02 -14.96 -4.95
N ALA A 50 -11.26 -15.98 -4.55
CA ALA A 50 -10.70 -16.97 -5.46
C ALA A 50 -11.78 -17.76 -6.20
N ILE A 51 -12.81 -18.23 -5.49
CA ILE A 51 -13.96 -18.93 -6.09
C ILE A 51 -14.69 -18.01 -7.07
N GLN A 52 -14.99 -16.77 -6.66
CA GLN A 52 -15.68 -15.82 -7.54
C GLN A 52 -14.88 -15.54 -8.82
N VAL A 53 -13.56 -15.34 -8.69
CA VAL A 53 -12.66 -15.11 -9.83
C VAL A 53 -12.63 -16.32 -10.77
N SER A 54 -12.57 -17.54 -10.23
CA SER A 54 -12.58 -18.78 -11.02
C SER A 54 -13.90 -18.96 -11.77
N ASP A 55 -15.05 -18.78 -11.09
CA ASP A 55 -16.37 -18.87 -11.69
C ASP A 55 -16.58 -17.86 -12.81
N ASP A 56 -16.22 -16.60 -12.57
CA ASP A 56 -16.35 -15.53 -13.56
C ASP A 56 -15.44 -15.77 -14.78
N LEU A 57 -14.23 -16.29 -14.55
CA LEU A 57 -13.32 -16.66 -15.65
C LEU A 57 -13.88 -17.84 -16.46
N ARG A 58 -14.43 -18.86 -15.79
CA ARG A 58 -15.09 -20.02 -16.43
C ARG A 58 -16.25 -19.55 -17.33
N ASP A 59 -17.09 -18.66 -16.81
CA ASP A 59 -18.18 -18.04 -17.55
C ASP A 59 -17.70 -17.24 -18.75
N ALA A 60 -16.65 -16.42 -18.58
CA ALA A 60 -16.05 -15.65 -19.66
C ALA A 60 -15.44 -16.57 -20.73
N ALA A 61 -14.76 -17.64 -20.31
CA ALA A 61 -14.19 -18.64 -21.22
C ALA A 61 -15.27 -19.30 -22.08
N ALA A 62 -16.40 -19.70 -21.48
CA ALA A 62 -17.51 -20.27 -22.19
C ALA A 62 -18.15 -19.28 -23.17
N LYS A 63 -18.45 -18.04 -22.73
CA LYS A 63 -19.11 -17.01 -23.54
C LYS A 63 -18.26 -16.53 -24.73
N LYS A 64 -16.94 -16.37 -24.50
CA LYS A 64 -15.99 -15.86 -25.51
C LYS A 64 -15.25 -16.98 -26.26
N ASN A 65 -15.53 -18.25 -25.96
CA ASN A 65 -14.87 -19.43 -26.52
C ASN A 65 -13.33 -19.40 -26.35
N LEU A 66 -12.86 -19.05 -25.14
CA LEU A 66 -11.43 -19.00 -24.81
C LEU A 66 -10.94 -20.44 -24.56
N LYS A 67 -9.92 -20.86 -25.30
CA LYS A 67 -9.44 -22.25 -25.28
C LYS A 67 -7.93 -22.38 -25.05
N THR A 68 -7.21 -21.27 -24.99
CA THR A 68 -5.75 -21.30 -24.87
C THR A 68 -5.28 -20.58 -23.63
N ALA A 69 -4.18 -21.03 -23.04
CA ALA A 69 -3.57 -20.42 -21.87
C ALA A 69 -3.36 -18.89 -22.01
N PRO A 70 -2.83 -18.36 -23.14
CA PRO A 70 -2.70 -16.91 -23.30
C PRO A 70 -4.04 -16.16 -23.28
N GLN A 71 -5.11 -16.75 -23.83
CA GLN A 71 -6.45 -16.15 -23.81
C GLN A 71 -7.04 -16.09 -22.40
N LEU A 72 -6.91 -17.20 -21.66
CA LEU A 72 -7.38 -17.29 -20.27
C LEU A 72 -6.59 -16.37 -19.33
N ARG A 73 -5.26 -16.31 -19.47
CA ARG A 73 -4.41 -15.39 -18.70
C ARG A 73 -4.82 -13.94 -18.89
N ARG A 74 -5.03 -13.52 -20.14
CA ARG A 74 -5.49 -12.16 -20.44
C ARG A 74 -6.86 -11.89 -19.83
N ALA A 75 -7.80 -12.81 -19.97
CA ALA A 75 -9.12 -12.67 -19.39
C ALA A 75 -9.06 -12.61 -17.86
N LEU A 76 -8.21 -13.43 -17.23
CA LEU A 76 -7.96 -13.37 -15.80
C LEU A 76 -7.36 -12.01 -15.37
N ALA A 77 -6.36 -11.49 -16.07
CA ALA A 77 -5.77 -10.19 -15.76
C ALA A 77 -6.81 -9.05 -15.84
N GLU A 78 -7.61 -9.03 -16.91
CA GLU A 78 -8.69 -8.03 -17.11
C GLU A 78 -9.75 -8.10 -16.00
N GLN A 79 -10.09 -9.30 -15.57
CA GLN A 79 -11.06 -9.52 -14.49
C GLN A 79 -10.49 -9.05 -13.15
N LEU A 80 -9.26 -9.46 -12.80
CA LEU A 80 -8.59 -9.06 -11.58
C LEU A 80 -8.44 -7.54 -11.47
N GLU A 81 -8.16 -6.85 -12.58
CA GLU A 81 -8.06 -5.38 -12.63
C GLU A 81 -9.35 -4.70 -12.12
N GLY A 82 -10.51 -5.26 -12.43
CA GLY A 82 -11.82 -4.73 -12.04
C GLY A 82 -12.10 -4.73 -10.53
N HIS A 83 -11.34 -5.49 -9.73
CA HIS A 83 -11.49 -5.52 -8.28
C HIS A 83 -10.76 -4.36 -7.57
N PHE A 84 -9.85 -3.67 -8.25
CA PHE A 84 -9.12 -2.56 -7.64
C PHE A 84 -9.88 -1.24 -7.77
N VAL A 85 -9.89 -0.47 -6.68
CA VAL A 85 -10.46 0.87 -6.65
C VAL A 85 -9.48 1.84 -7.33
N PRO A 86 -9.93 2.64 -8.31
CA PRO A 86 -9.09 3.64 -8.94
C PRO A 86 -8.61 4.70 -7.96
N VAL A 87 -7.40 5.21 -8.16
CA VAL A 87 -6.88 6.36 -7.41
C VAL A 87 -7.46 7.64 -8.02
N GLU A 88 -8.52 8.18 -7.42
CA GLU A 88 -9.11 9.45 -7.87
C GLU A 88 -8.25 10.66 -7.49
N ARG A 89 -7.59 10.58 -6.33
CA ARG A 89 -6.67 11.59 -5.83
C ARG A 89 -5.44 10.93 -5.23
N ASP A 90 -4.27 11.32 -5.69
CA ASP A 90 -3.00 10.90 -5.12
C ASP A 90 -2.50 11.94 -4.09
N PRO A 91 -2.56 11.65 -2.78
CA PRO A 91 -2.21 12.63 -1.74
C PRO A 91 -0.73 13.03 -1.75
N PHE A 92 0.12 12.35 -2.51
CA PHE A 92 1.53 12.69 -2.63
C PHE A 92 1.81 13.67 -3.78
N SER A 93 1.05 13.60 -4.85
CA SER A 93 1.18 14.45 -6.03
C SER A 93 0.20 15.62 -6.03
N ASP A 94 -1.03 15.42 -5.53
CA ASP A 94 -2.11 16.40 -5.49
C ASP A 94 -2.00 17.29 -4.23
N THR A 95 -1.01 18.15 -4.21
CA THR A 95 -0.69 19.05 -3.09
C THR A 95 -1.44 20.38 -3.17
N PRO A 96 -1.67 21.10 -2.04
CA PRO A 96 -1.16 20.79 -0.71
C PRO A 96 -1.86 19.60 -0.05
N SER A 97 -1.10 18.84 0.76
CA SER A 97 -1.60 17.63 1.39
C SER A 97 -0.81 17.26 2.64
N CYS A 98 -1.50 16.66 3.62
CA CYS A 98 -0.90 16.03 4.79
C CYS A 98 -1.26 14.55 4.82
N VAL A 99 -0.27 13.67 4.99
CA VAL A 99 -0.46 12.23 5.03
C VAL A 99 0.06 11.65 6.34
N LEU A 100 -0.81 10.97 7.08
CA LEU A 100 -0.43 10.17 8.25
C LEU A 100 -0.25 8.72 7.83
N PHE A 101 0.92 8.14 8.13
CA PHE A 101 1.23 6.75 7.85
C PHE A 101 0.95 5.90 9.09
N VAL A 102 0.00 5.00 9.00
CA VAL A 102 -0.39 4.08 10.07
C VAL A 102 -0.09 2.63 9.69
N GLY A 103 -0.04 1.73 10.67
CA GLY A 103 0.25 0.30 10.46
C GLY A 103 1.10 -0.28 11.59
N ILE A 104 1.29 -1.60 11.60
CA ILE A 104 2.05 -2.29 12.63
C ILE A 104 3.56 -2.02 12.55
N ASN A 105 4.30 -2.42 13.60
CA ASN A 105 5.76 -2.39 13.56
C ASN A 105 6.29 -3.34 12.48
N GLY A 106 7.31 -2.88 11.75
CA GLY A 106 7.94 -3.69 10.70
C GLY A 106 7.22 -3.64 9.35
N ALA A 107 6.04 -3.03 9.25
CA ALA A 107 5.32 -2.89 7.97
C ALA A 107 6.02 -1.95 6.96
N GLY A 108 7.07 -1.21 7.37
CA GLY A 108 7.82 -0.35 6.48
C GLY A 108 7.41 1.12 6.48
N LYS A 109 6.63 1.60 7.46
CA LYS A 109 6.15 3.00 7.54
C LYS A 109 7.27 4.03 7.41
N THR A 110 8.24 4.00 8.32
CA THR A 110 9.38 4.95 8.36
C THR A 110 10.17 4.97 7.05
N THR A 111 10.43 3.79 6.49
CA THR A 111 11.10 3.65 5.19
C THR A 111 10.26 4.23 4.06
N THR A 112 8.95 3.97 4.06
CA THR A 112 8.00 4.48 3.07
C THR A 112 7.93 6.01 3.11
N VAL A 113 7.83 6.61 4.31
CA VAL A 113 7.89 8.07 4.51
C VAL A 113 9.17 8.64 3.92
N GLY A 114 10.32 8.04 4.23
CA GLY A 114 11.62 8.48 3.70
C GLY A 114 11.73 8.40 2.18
N LYS A 115 11.26 7.31 1.58
CA LYS A 115 11.24 7.13 0.12
C LYS A 115 10.35 8.16 -0.57
N ILE A 116 9.13 8.37 -0.06
CA ILE A 116 8.19 9.36 -0.62
C ILE A 116 8.76 10.78 -0.46
N ALA A 117 9.29 11.11 0.72
CA ALA A 117 9.90 12.41 0.96
C ALA A 117 11.04 12.69 -0.04
N SER A 118 11.92 11.71 -0.26
CA SER A 118 13.03 11.83 -1.20
C SER A 118 12.54 12.01 -2.64
N ALA A 119 11.56 11.20 -3.07
CA ALA A 119 11.02 11.29 -4.41
C ALA A 119 10.28 12.62 -4.67
N MET A 120 9.52 13.12 -3.69
CA MET A 120 8.77 14.36 -3.83
C MET A 120 9.68 15.59 -3.74
N ALA A 121 10.70 15.60 -2.88
CA ALA A 121 11.71 16.64 -2.83
C ALA A 121 12.50 16.73 -4.14
N ALA A 122 12.86 15.57 -4.74
CA ALA A 122 13.50 15.54 -6.06
C ALA A 122 12.61 16.10 -7.19
N ARG A 123 11.28 16.05 -7.03
CA ARG A 123 10.30 16.68 -7.92
C ARG A 123 10.06 18.17 -7.60
N GLY A 124 10.83 18.75 -6.67
CA GLY A 124 10.76 20.16 -6.30
C GLY A 124 9.64 20.53 -5.34
N LYS A 125 9.01 19.57 -4.67
CA LYS A 125 7.99 19.83 -3.64
C LYS A 125 8.66 20.29 -2.34
N ASN A 126 8.04 21.25 -1.65
CA ASN A 126 8.42 21.68 -0.32
C ASN A 126 7.83 20.70 0.71
N VAL A 127 8.63 19.70 1.11
CA VAL A 127 8.21 18.60 1.98
C VAL A 127 8.66 18.84 3.41
N VAL A 128 7.80 18.45 4.38
CA VAL A 128 8.12 18.37 5.81
C VAL A 128 7.77 16.99 6.32
N ILE A 129 8.66 16.41 7.14
CA ILE A 129 8.45 15.13 7.80
C ILE A 129 8.16 15.34 9.28
N GLY A 130 7.15 14.63 9.83
CA GLY A 130 6.86 14.55 11.25
C GLY A 130 7.18 13.20 11.83
N SER A 131 7.94 13.16 12.95
CA SER A 131 8.26 11.93 13.69
C SER A 131 7.33 11.80 14.88
N ALA A 132 6.14 11.21 14.68
CA ALA A 132 5.16 10.96 15.74
C ALA A 132 5.27 9.55 16.36
N ASP A 133 6.22 8.70 15.95
CA ASP A 133 6.66 7.51 16.69
C ASP A 133 7.62 7.93 17.80
N THR A 134 7.09 8.52 18.87
CA THR A 134 7.90 9.14 19.94
C THR A 134 8.54 8.13 20.87
N PHE A 135 8.18 6.85 20.82
CA PHE A 135 8.68 5.82 21.74
C PHE A 135 9.93 5.10 21.21
N ARG A 136 10.08 4.97 19.88
CA ARG A 136 11.14 4.21 19.26
C ARG A 136 12.30 5.10 18.81
N ALA A 137 13.36 5.15 19.64
CA ALA A 137 14.56 5.92 19.31
C ALA A 137 15.13 5.61 17.92
N ALA A 138 15.20 4.32 17.57
CA ALA A 138 15.70 3.90 16.26
C ALA A 138 14.84 4.39 15.09
N ALA A 139 13.51 4.53 15.26
CA ALA A 139 12.63 5.06 14.22
C ALA A 139 12.90 6.57 14.00
N ILE A 140 13.07 7.31 15.10
CA ILE A 140 13.41 8.74 15.06
C ILE A 140 14.75 8.95 14.34
N GLU A 141 15.79 8.19 14.73
CA GLU A 141 17.11 8.25 14.10
C GLU A 141 17.07 7.88 12.61
N GLN A 142 16.31 6.84 12.27
CA GLN A 142 16.12 6.42 10.87
C GLN A 142 15.47 7.54 10.05
N LEU A 143 14.46 8.20 10.60
CA LEU A 143 13.76 9.27 9.90
C LEU A 143 14.67 10.50 9.73
N ASP A 144 15.53 10.82 10.70
CA ASP A 144 16.54 11.87 10.59
C ASP A 144 17.53 11.59 9.43
N VAL A 145 17.97 10.33 9.29
CA VAL A 145 18.84 9.93 8.18
C VAL A 145 18.15 10.14 6.83
N TRP A 146 16.87 9.78 6.73
CA TRP A 146 16.08 10.02 5.52
C TRP A 146 15.93 11.51 5.23
N GLY A 147 15.59 12.31 6.25
CA GLY A 147 15.47 13.76 6.11
C GLY A 147 16.77 14.43 5.64
N GLN A 148 17.89 14.04 6.23
CA GLN A 148 19.21 14.54 5.83
C GLN A 148 19.56 14.18 4.37
N ARG A 149 19.31 12.93 3.96
CA ARG A 149 19.58 12.48 2.58
C ARG A 149 18.72 13.19 1.56
N ALA A 150 17.46 13.43 1.89
CA ALA A 150 16.50 14.10 1.02
C ALA A 150 16.57 15.64 1.06
N GLY A 151 17.32 16.22 2.00
CA GLY A 151 17.29 17.66 2.26
C GLY A 151 15.96 18.17 2.81
N VAL A 152 15.21 17.31 3.51
CA VAL A 152 13.87 17.58 4.02
C VAL A 152 13.91 17.73 5.54
N PRO A 153 13.30 18.78 6.13
CA PRO A 153 13.25 18.96 7.57
C PRO A 153 12.41 17.88 8.26
N VAL A 154 12.93 17.37 9.39
CA VAL A 154 12.23 16.41 10.26
C VAL A 154 11.86 17.11 11.56
N ILE A 155 10.57 17.20 11.83
CA ILE A 155 10.01 17.78 13.05
C ILE A 155 9.76 16.65 14.04
N LYS A 156 10.32 16.78 15.23
CA LYS A 156 10.25 15.81 16.31
C LYS A 156 10.24 16.49 17.67
N ARG A 157 9.83 15.75 18.70
CA ARG A 157 9.97 16.14 20.12
C ARG A 157 10.82 15.12 20.87
N ASP A 158 11.08 15.40 22.14
CA ASP A 158 11.76 14.48 23.04
C ASP A 158 11.03 13.14 23.11
N ARG A 159 11.81 12.07 23.33
CA ARG A 159 11.27 10.71 23.47
C ARG A 159 10.20 10.65 24.55
N GLY A 160 9.08 9.98 24.26
CA GLY A 160 7.95 9.85 25.17
C GLY A 160 7.00 11.05 25.19
N SER A 161 7.21 12.05 24.34
CA SER A 161 6.23 13.13 24.15
C SER A 161 4.91 12.59 23.58
N ASP A 162 3.81 13.32 23.82
CA ASP A 162 2.51 12.98 23.25
C ASP A 162 2.56 13.05 21.71
N PRO A 163 2.29 11.95 20.99
CA PRO A 163 2.30 11.91 19.52
C PRO A 163 1.40 12.95 18.86
N ALA A 164 0.25 13.24 19.46
CA ALA A 164 -0.68 14.25 18.94
C ALA A 164 -0.08 15.66 19.02
N SER A 165 0.76 15.94 20.01
CA SER A 165 1.48 17.21 20.10
C SER A 165 2.54 17.34 18.98
N VAL A 166 3.19 16.24 18.61
CA VAL A 166 4.11 16.22 17.46
C VAL A 166 3.34 16.52 16.17
N CYS A 167 2.19 15.88 15.95
CA CYS A 167 1.34 16.14 14.80
C CYS A 167 0.95 17.62 14.68
N TYR A 168 0.63 18.27 15.80
CA TYR A 168 0.34 19.70 15.82
C TYR A 168 1.54 20.54 15.40
N ASP A 169 2.71 20.30 15.99
CA ASP A 169 3.93 21.07 15.71
C ASP A 169 4.39 20.91 14.26
N VAL A 170 4.24 19.70 13.69
CA VAL A 170 4.57 19.44 12.29
C VAL A 170 3.76 20.33 11.36
N LEU A 171 2.44 20.43 11.60
CA LEU A 171 1.57 21.30 10.80
C LEU A 171 1.83 22.79 11.07
N ASP A 172 2.16 23.16 12.29
CA ASP A 172 2.53 24.54 12.62
C ASP A 172 3.81 24.96 11.90
N GLU A 173 4.79 24.07 11.83
CA GLU A 173 6.04 24.33 11.09
C GLU A 173 5.81 24.31 9.57
N ALA A 174 4.96 23.40 9.07
CA ALA A 174 4.60 23.34 7.66
C ALA A 174 3.89 24.62 7.19
N ASP A 175 3.01 25.18 8.03
CA ASP A 175 2.30 26.44 7.77
C ASP A 175 3.29 27.61 7.66
N LYS A 176 4.24 27.70 8.59
CA LYS A 176 5.30 28.74 8.58
C LYS A 176 6.21 28.64 7.34
N ARG A 177 6.47 27.44 6.86
CA ARG A 177 7.33 27.17 5.70
C ARG A 177 6.61 27.25 4.36
N GLY A 178 5.29 27.33 4.35
CA GLY A 178 4.48 27.20 3.15
C GLY A 178 4.70 25.84 2.47
N SER A 179 4.69 24.74 3.26
CA SER A 179 4.99 23.41 2.74
C SER A 179 3.87 22.87 1.88
N ASP A 180 4.25 22.20 0.78
CA ASP A 180 3.30 21.55 -0.14
C ASP A 180 2.83 20.21 0.39
N LEU A 181 3.75 19.45 1.02
CA LEU A 181 3.51 18.07 1.45
C LEU A 181 4.00 17.84 2.87
N VAL A 182 3.11 17.36 3.72
CA VAL A 182 3.42 16.97 5.10
C VAL A 182 3.27 15.46 5.23
N LEU A 183 4.34 14.77 5.68
CA LEU A 183 4.37 13.32 5.87
C LEU A 183 4.60 13.02 7.35
N ILE A 184 3.67 12.34 8.01
CA ILE A 184 3.74 12.05 9.45
C ILE A 184 3.91 10.54 9.66
N ASP A 185 5.08 10.13 10.14
CA ASP A 185 5.34 8.75 10.58
C ASP A 185 4.79 8.56 11.98
N THR A 186 3.87 7.61 12.16
CA THR A 186 3.23 7.34 13.44
C THR A 186 3.75 6.06 14.09
N ALA A 187 3.51 5.93 15.39
CA ALA A 187 3.80 4.71 16.12
C ALA A 187 3.07 3.51 15.50
N GLY A 188 3.71 2.35 15.57
CA GLY A 188 3.09 1.05 15.39
C GLY A 188 3.39 0.18 16.60
N ARG A 189 2.65 -0.91 16.75
CA ARG A 189 2.97 -1.99 17.70
C ARG A 189 2.97 -3.32 16.96
N LEU A 190 3.37 -4.41 17.63
CA LEU A 190 3.39 -5.74 17.00
C LEU A 190 2.00 -6.23 16.62
N HIS A 191 0.98 -5.76 17.35
CA HIS A 191 -0.42 -6.04 17.04
C HIS A 191 -1.25 -4.77 17.23
N THR A 192 -2.43 -4.76 16.68
CA THR A 192 -3.45 -3.75 16.95
C THR A 192 -3.89 -3.85 18.41
N SER A 193 -3.88 -2.74 19.13
CA SER A 193 -4.38 -2.66 20.49
C SER A 193 -5.30 -1.46 20.66
N PRO A 194 -6.29 -1.53 21.57
CA PRO A 194 -7.19 -0.40 21.81
C PRO A 194 -6.47 0.88 22.21
N GLU A 195 -5.31 0.77 22.91
CA GLU A 195 -4.49 1.92 23.29
C GLU A 195 -3.86 2.58 22.07
N LEU A 196 -3.27 1.79 21.17
CA LEU A 196 -2.69 2.27 19.92
C LEU A 196 -3.75 2.95 19.06
N MET A 197 -4.91 2.32 18.89
CA MET A 197 -5.98 2.89 18.08
C MET A 197 -6.49 4.22 18.64
N ARG A 198 -6.61 4.34 19.97
CA ARG A 198 -6.98 5.61 20.61
C ARG A 198 -5.91 6.70 20.45
N GLU A 199 -4.63 6.32 20.56
CA GLU A 199 -3.50 7.23 20.35
C GLU A 199 -3.48 7.74 18.91
N LEU A 200 -3.58 6.85 17.93
CA LEU A 200 -3.62 7.20 16.50
C LEU A 200 -4.85 8.06 16.16
N ALA A 201 -6.03 7.69 16.64
CA ALA A 201 -7.26 8.48 16.43
C ALA A 201 -7.14 9.90 17.01
N LYS A 202 -6.50 10.06 18.18
CA LYS A 202 -6.18 11.36 18.74
C LYS A 202 -5.27 12.17 17.82
N GLY A 203 -4.19 11.56 17.31
CA GLY A 203 -3.26 12.16 16.35
C GLY A 203 -3.97 12.61 15.07
N VAL A 204 -4.77 11.73 14.46
CA VAL A 204 -5.57 12.05 13.26
C VAL A 204 -6.50 13.24 13.51
N ASN A 205 -7.23 13.25 14.65
CA ASN A 205 -8.15 14.33 14.97
C ASN A 205 -7.42 15.68 15.19
N VAL A 206 -6.26 15.67 15.86
CA VAL A 206 -5.46 16.89 16.05
C VAL A 206 -4.93 17.39 14.72
N THR A 207 -4.43 16.49 13.87
CA THR A 207 -3.94 16.82 12.52
C THR A 207 -5.05 17.45 11.68
N ARG A 208 -6.23 16.83 11.60
CA ARG A 208 -7.39 17.36 10.84
C ARG A 208 -7.81 18.73 11.32
N LYS A 209 -7.87 18.94 12.64
CA LYS A 209 -8.23 20.25 13.24
C LYS A 209 -7.20 21.32 12.91
N ARG A 210 -5.91 21.04 13.02
CA ARG A 210 -4.84 22.03 12.72
C ARG A 210 -4.76 22.30 11.22
N ALA A 211 -4.86 21.26 10.38
CA ALA A 211 -4.83 21.39 8.93
C ALA A 211 -6.00 22.23 8.37
N ALA A 212 -7.17 22.17 8.99
CA ALA A 212 -8.31 22.98 8.62
C ALA A 212 -8.12 24.49 8.91
N ASN A 213 -7.14 24.87 9.75
CA ASN A 213 -6.89 26.24 10.20
C ASN A 213 -5.48 26.73 9.85
N MET A 214 -4.94 26.31 8.71
CA MET A 214 -3.65 26.80 8.21
C MET A 214 -3.81 28.19 7.56
N ALA A 215 -2.77 29.00 7.61
CA ALA A 215 -2.80 30.38 7.12
C ALA A 215 -3.04 30.48 5.60
N ALA A 216 -2.51 29.53 4.83
CA ALA A 216 -2.67 29.45 3.37
C ALA A 216 -4.03 28.83 2.94
N GLY A 217 -4.88 28.44 3.88
CA GLY A 217 -6.13 27.74 3.66
C GLY A 217 -6.08 26.27 4.11
N PRO A 218 -7.22 25.58 4.16
CA PRO A 218 -7.30 24.21 4.63
C PRO A 218 -6.41 23.25 3.82
N MET A 219 -5.63 22.41 4.52
CA MET A 219 -4.82 21.37 3.91
C MET A 219 -5.56 20.03 4.04
N PRO A 220 -5.85 19.32 2.93
CA PRO A 220 -6.43 17.98 3.00
C PRO A 220 -5.55 17.00 3.76
N VAL A 221 -6.19 16.15 4.58
CA VAL A 221 -5.50 15.15 5.42
C VAL A 221 -5.95 13.76 5.00
N SER A 222 -4.98 12.90 4.66
CA SER A 222 -5.20 11.50 4.33
C SER A 222 -4.55 10.59 5.37
N VAL A 223 -5.25 9.53 5.77
CA VAL A 223 -4.73 8.45 6.62
C VAL A 223 -4.43 7.24 5.74
N VAL A 224 -3.16 6.91 5.61
CA VAL A 224 -2.68 5.86 4.71
C VAL A 224 -2.10 4.70 5.51
N LEU A 225 -2.64 3.52 5.28
CA LEU A 225 -2.16 2.30 5.91
C LEU A 225 -0.97 1.71 5.13
N VAL A 226 0.09 1.38 5.83
CA VAL A 226 1.22 0.62 5.29
C VAL A 226 1.11 -0.84 5.75
N ILE A 227 1.00 -1.75 4.78
CA ILE A 227 0.88 -3.21 5.00
C ILE A 227 2.11 -3.91 4.42
N ASP A 228 2.65 -4.87 5.19
CA ASP A 228 3.63 -5.83 4.72
C ASP A 228 2.91 -6.99 4.00
N ALA A 229 3.11 -7.14 2.70
CA ALA A 229 2.47 -8.19 1.89
C ALA A 229 2.80 -9.60 2.39
N ALA A 230 3.98 -9.82 3.00
CA ALA A 230 4.38 -11.11 3.53
C ALA A 230 3.51 -11.58 4.72
N THR A 231 2.75 -10.67 5.36
CA THR A 231 1.86 -11.02 6.47
C THR A 231 0.58 -11.74 6.04
N GLY A 232 0.23 -11.69 4.76
CA GLY A 232 -0.93 -12.39 4.20
C GLY A 232 -2.24 -12.03 4.89
N GLN A 233 -3.08 -13.03 5.17
CA GLN A 233 -4.39 -12.83 5.81
C GLN A 233 -4.34 -12.13 7.17
N ASN A 234 -3.24 -12.25 7.93
CA ASN A 234 -3.06 -11.47 9.16
C ASN A 234 -2.99 -9.96 8.87
N GLY A 235 -2.34 -9.59 7.77
CA GLY A 235 -2.28 -8.20 7.30
C GLY A 235 -3.66 -7.65 6.94
N LEU A 236 -4.51 -8.46 6.29
CA LEU A 236 -5.89 -8.10 5.97
C LEU A 236 -6.72 -7.84 7.25
N ASN A 237 -6.64 -8.72 8.25
CA ASN A 237 -7.35 -8.54 9.51
C ASN A 237 -6.94 -7.23 10.21
N GLN A 238 -5.63 -6.95 10.24
CA GLN A 238 -5.12 -5.69 10.78
C GLN A 238 -5.65 -4.49 9.98
N ALA A 239 -5.68 -4.59 8.66
CA ALA A 239 -6.18 -3.52 7.80
C ALA A 239 -7.65 -3.17 8.09
N LEU A 240 -8.49 -4.19 8.34
CA LEU A 240 -9.89 -3.99 8.73
C LEU A 240 -9.99 -3.26 10.07
N GLU A 241 -9.20 -3.65 11.09
CA GLU A 241 -9.17 -2.99 12.40
C GLU A 241 -8.70 -1.53 12.32
N PHE A 242 -7.66 -1.25 11.53
CA PHE A 242 -7.21 0.13 11.27
C PHE A 242 -8.28 0.96 10.57
N ASN A 243 -8.96 0.39 9.57
CA ASN A 243 -10.01 1.09 8.83
C ASN A 243 -11.21 1.42 9.72
N GLU A 244 -11.66 0.47 10.54
CA GLU A 244 -12.75 0.68 11.51
C GLU A 244 -12.42 1.79 12.52
N ALA A 245 -11.18 1.81 13.02
CA ALA A 245 -10.77 2.76 14.06
C ALA A 245 -10.47 4.17 13.54
N LEU A 246 -9.94 4.33 12.33
CA LEU A 246 -9.36 5.59 11.86
C LEU A 246 -10.03 6.16 10.62
N GLY A 247 -10.74 5.34 9.83
CA GLY A 247 -11.23 5.71 8.50
C GLY A 247 -10.05 5.99 7.56
N LEU A 248 -9.59 4.95 6.88
CA LEU A 248 -8.44 5.03 5.96
C LEU A 248 -8.84 5.64 4.63
N ASP A 249 -7.91 6.36 4.01
CA ASP A 249 -8.09 6.98 2.69
C ASP A 249 -7.32 6.24 1.57
N GLY A 250 -6.42 5.33 1.93
CA GLY A 250 -5.63 4.56 0.96
C GLY A 250 -4.64 3.60 1.62
N ILE A 251 -4.00 2.79 0.79
CA ILE A 251 -3.14 1.69 1.21
C ILE A 251 -1.80 1.77 0.46
N ILE A 252 -0.73 1.45 1.17
CA ILE A 252 0.59 1.18 0.58
C ILE A 252 0.96 -0.26 0.94
N MET A 253 1.29 -1.06 -0.06
CA MET A 253 1.77 -2.42 0.16
C MET A 253 3.28 -2.49 -0.01
N THR A 254 3.98 -3.08 0.96
CA THR A 254 5.44 -3.22 0.97
C THR A 254 5.85 -4.68 0.88
N LYS A 255 7.11 -4.93 0.53
CA LYS A 255 7.76 -6.25 0.55
C LYS A 255 7.09 -7.29 -0.36
N LEU A 256 6.53 -6.87 -1.48
CA LEU A 256 5.98 -7.78 -2.48
C LEU A 256 7.04 -8.71 -3.08
N ASP A 257 8.29 -8.27 -3.13
CA ASP A 257 9.45 -9.03 -3.62
C ASP A 257 9.84 -10.23 -2.72
N GLY A 258 9.41 -10.24 -1.49
CA GLY A 258 9.73 -11.29 -0.50
C GLY A 258 8.67 -12.40 -0.40
N THR A 259 7.57 -12.34 -1.14
CA THR A 259 6.42 -13.22 -0.90
C THR A 259 5.88 -13.90 -2.16
N ALA A 260 5.35 -15.12 -1.99
CA ALA A 260 4.51 -15.78 -3.00
C ALA A 260 3.00 -15.38 -2.87
N LYS A 261 2.69 -14.39 -2.03
CA LYS A 261 1.34 -14.04 -1.60
C LYS A 261 0.83 -12.75 -2.27
N GLY A 262 1.10 -12.60 -3.57
CA GLY A 262 0.64 -11.43 -4.35
C GLY A 262 -0.88 -11.23 -4.35
N GLY A 263 -1.65 -12.30 -4.16
CA GLY A 263 -3.11 -12.27 -4.05
C GLY A 263 -3.64 -11.45 -2.86
N ILE A 264 -2.82 -11.23 -1.83
CA ILE A 264 -3.22 -10.38 -0.68
C ILE A 264 -3.62 -8.96 -1.12
N ALA A 265 -3.04 -8.42 -2.19
CA ALA A 265 -3.44 -7.12 -2.73
C ALA A 265 -4.91 -7.12 -3.17
N MET A 266 -5.35 -8.22 -3.78
CA MET A 266 -6.75 -8.42 -4.18
C MET A 266 -7.67 -8.51 -2.95
N ALA A 267 -7.31 -9.36 -1.97
CA ALA A 267 -8.10 -9.54 -0.76
C ALA A 267 -8.29 -8.21 0.00
N VAL A 268 -7.23 -7.41 0.11
CA VAL A 268 -7.25 -6.10 0.77
C VAL A 268 -8.10 -5.09 -0.02
N ALA A 269 -7.92 -5.01 -1.33
CA ALA A 269 -8.70 -4.11 -2.19
C ALA A 269 -10.20 -4.46 -2.15
N GLU A 270 -10.53 -5.75 -2.22
CA GLU A 270 -11.92 -6.22 -2.21
C GLU A 270 -12.62 -5.96 -0.87
N LYS A 271 -11.94 -6.25 0.26
CA LYS A 271 -12.55 -6.13 1.58
C LYS A 271 -12.62 -4.69 2.10
N LEU A 272 -11.64 -3.86 1.79
CA LEU A 272 -11.59 -2.47 2.26
C LEU A 272 -12.24 -1.49 1.28
N LYS A 273 -12.30 -1.83 -0.01
CA LYS A 273 -12.77 -0.92 -1.07
C LYS A 273 -12.04 0.42 -1.06
N LEU A 274 -10.73 0.38 -0.81
CA LEU A 274 -9.82 1.53 -0.79
C LEU A 274 -8.78 1.42 -1.90
N PRO A 275 -8.30 2.54 -2.45
CA PRO A 275 -7.26 2.53 -3.45
C PRO A 275 -5.91 2.09 -2.86
N ILE A 276 -5.18 1.27 -3.60
CA ILE A 276 -3.75 1.04 -3.35
C ILE A 276 -3.00 2.19 -4.03
N LEU A 277 -2.28 2.98 -3.24
CA LEU A 277 -1.57 4.17 -3.72
C LEU A 277 -0.17 3.85 -4.24
N ARG A 278 0.54 2.98 -3.52
CA ARG A 278 1.93 2.60 -3.83
C ARG A 278 2.17 1.13 -3.51
N ILE A 279 3.14 0.55 -4.21
CA ILE A 279 3.68 -0.78 -3.93
C ILE A 279 5.20 -0.73 -3.79
N GLY A 280 5.72 -1.47 -2.81
CA GLY A 280 7.16 -1.64 -2.55
C GLY A 280 7.63 -3.01 -3.03
N VAL A 281 8.63 -3.01 -3.91
CA VAL A 281 9.23 -4.19 -4.54
C VAL A 281 10.74 -4.29 -4.30
N GLY A 282 11.21 -3.71 -3.19
CA GLY A 282 12.62 -3.72 -2.81
C GLY A 282 13.00 -2.56 -1.88
N GLU A 283 14.29 -2.39 -1.62
CA GLU A 283 14.83 -1.50 -0.59
C GLU A 283 15.18 -0.08 -1.10
N GLN A 284 15.46 0.09 -2.40
CA GLN A 284 15.87 1.38 -2.97
C GLN A 284 14.68 2.39 -3.01
N VAL A 285 15.00 3.67 -3.16
CA VAL A 285 13.96 4.73 -3.27
C VAL A 285 13.01 4.43 -4.42
N ASP A 286 13.57 4.07 -5.57
CA ASP A 286 12.83 3.78 -6.80
C ASP A 286 12.06 2.45 -6.77
N ASP A 287 12.25 1.62 -5.73
CA ASP A 287 11.49 0.39 -5.53
C ASP A 287 10.11 0.63 -4.88
N LEU A 288 9.79 1.86 -4.50
CA LEU A 288 8.43 2.26 -4.11
C LEU A 288 7.75 2.96 -5.30
N GLN A 289 6.83 2.26 -5.92
CA GLN A 289 6.21 2.66 -7.18
C GLN A 289 4.74 3.06 -7.02
N GLU A 290 4.24 3.91 -7.91
CA GLU A 290 2.81 4.18 -8.05
C GLU A 290 2.09 2.88 -8.44
N PHE A 291 0.95 2.59 -7.80
CA PHE A 291 0.21 1.38 -8.11
C PHE A 291 -0.55 1.56 -9.43
N ASN A 292 -0.37 0.61 -10.33
CA ASN A 292 -1.17 0.48 -11.54
C ASN A 292 -1.81 -0.92 -11.55
N ALA A 293 -3.13 -0.99 -11.43
CA ALA A 293 -3.85 -2.25 -11.32
C ALA A 293 -3.64 -3.15 -12.54
N LYS A 294 -3.65 -2.58 -13.75
CA LYS A 294 -3.45 -3.32 -14.99
C LYS A 294 -2.06 -3.97 -15.06
N ASP A 295 -1.00 -3.19 -14.77
CA ASP A 295 0.36 -3.69 -14.79
C ASP A 295 0.60 -4.73 -13.70
N PHE A 296 -0.02 -4.51 -12.52
CA PHE A 296 0.04 -5.46 -11.41
C PHE A 296 -0.61 -6.80 -11.80
N CYS A 297 -1.84 -6.79 -12.32
CA CYS A 297 -2.56 -8.01 -12.71
C CYS A 297 -1.83 -8.76 -13.84
N ARG A 298 -1.31 -8.05 -14.85
CA ARG A 298 -0.53 -8.65 -15.92
C ARG A 298 0.75 -9.31 -15.41
N ALA A 299 1.47 -8.62 -14.51
CA ALA A 299 2.68 -9.18 -13.90
C ALA A 299 2.36 -10.41 -13.03
N LEU A 300 1.24 -10.38 -12.30
CA LEU A 300 0.80 -11.48 -11.44
C LEU A 300 0.46 -12.74 -12.25
N VAL A 301 -0.28 -12.60 -13.35
CA VAL A 301 -0.66 -13.75 -14.20
C VAL A 301 0.42 -14.16 -15.20
N GLY A 302 1.55 -13.45 -15.27
CA GLY A 302 2.65 -13.78 -16.19
C GLY A 302 2.38 -13.39 -17.63
N GLU A 303 1.58 -12.37 -17.89
CA GLU A 303 1.41 -11.80 -19.22
C GLU A 303 2.57 -10.85 -19.53
N SER A 304 3.26 -11.08 -20.65
CA SER A 304 4.31 -10.16 -21.12
C SER A 304 3.73 -8.90 -21.72
N ASN A 305 4.49 -7.79 -21.62
CA ASN A 305 4.13 -6.52 -22.27
C ASN A 305 4.10 -6.64 -23.79
#